data_a54c28ecfadbade0cbcd99abdf38d989
#
_entry.id   a54c28ecfadbade0cbcd99abdf38d989
#
_cell.length_a   1.000
_cell.length_b   1.000
_cell.length_c   1.000
_cell.angle_alpha   90.00
_cell.angle_beta   90.00
_cell.angle_gamma   90.00
#
_symmetry.space_group_name_H-M   'P 1'
#
loop_
_entity.id
_entity.type
_entity.pdbx_description
1 polymer ?
#
loop_
_entity_poly.entity_id
_entity_poly.type
_entity_poly.pdbx_seq_one_letter_code
_entity_poly.pdbx_strand_id
1 'polypeptide(L)'
;MDEKMLKMLNNSLKKLFLLAFMLCFIALALPARNKQVLTGIDVLERQNFKQLQGKRIGLITNPTGVNRYLKSTIDILHDAPGIKLVALYGPEHGVRGDIHAGAKVQDQKDEKTGLPIFSLYGKTRKPTKEMLRGIDALVYDIQDIGARSFTFISTMGLAMEAAAENGIEFIVLDRPNPLGGLHVEGNVVEDDCMSFVSQFRIPYIYGLTCGELAQMLNGERMLKHGVQCKLTVIKMKRWKRKMTYDDTHLPWIASSPHIPQAITAWYYPTTGIVGEFGYLSIGVGYTLPFQLFAAPWIKAEELAKAMNAHRLPGVTFRPIHLSPFYSVGKGEQLQGVQIHITNHKTVQLTPIQFVFMQEIARLYPEHSVMEHANQARFSMFDKVCGSKQIRERFMKRNRWEDIAPYWNKDVKTFKQLSKKYYLYR
;
A
#
# COMPACT_ATOMS: atom_id res chain seq x y z
N MET A 1 8.65 73.60 20.77
CA MET A 1 7.85 72.35 20.68
C MET A 1 7.61 71.88 22.10
N ASP A 2 6.34 71.91 22.51
CA ASP A 2 5.92 71.73 23.91
C ASP A 2 6.28 70.33 24.42
N GLU A 3 6.88 70.23 25.59
CA GLU A 3 7.33 68.97 26.24
C GLU A 3 6.20 67.96 26.36
N LYS A 4 4.96 68.45 26.43
CA LYS A 4 3.74 67.63 26.44
C LYS A 4 3.46 66.93 25.08
N MET A 5 3.78 67.65 24.01
CA MET A 5 3.62 67.11 22.62
C MET A 5 4.67 66.03 22.30
N LEU A 6 5.91 66.21 22.82
CA LEU A 6 6.97 65.19 22.68
C LEU A 6 6.65 63.92 23.45
N LYS A 7 6.09 64.04 24.67
CA LYS A 7 5.62 62.84 25.45
C LYS A 7 4.46 62.10 24.78
N MET A 8 3.52 62.82 24.17
CA MET A 8 2.41 62.20 23.42
C MET A 8 2.90 61.52 22.19
N LEU A 9 3.82 62.09 21.42
CA LEU A 9 4.42 61.47 20.23
C LEU A 9 5.18 60.19 20.61
N ASN A 10 5.98 60.22 21.67
CA ASN A 10 6.75 59.08 22.14
C ASN A 10 5.86 57.90 22.62
N ASN A 11 4.73 58.22 23.30
CA ASN A 11 3.75 57.21 23.70
C ASN A 11 2.99 56.61 22.50
N SER A 12 2.69 57.40 21.48
CA SER A 12 2.06 56.90 20.25
C SER A 12 3.00 56.03 19.46
N LEU A 13 4.29 56.38 19.33
CA LEU A 13 5.31 55.55 18.69
C LEU A 13 5.51 54.22 19.43
N LYS A 14 5.56 54.24 20.78
CA LYS A 14 5.67 53.00 21.58
C LYS A 14 4.46 52.09 21.38
N LYS A 15 3.24 52.63 21.31
CA LYS A 15 2.03 51.85 21.03
C LYS A 15 2.05 51.26 19.61
N LEU A 16 2.51 52.05 18.62
CA LEU A 16 2.65 51.54 17.23
C LEU A 16 3.69 50.43 17.12
N PHE A 17 4.83 50.56 17.81
CA PHE A 17 5.88 49.53 17.87
C PHE A 17 5.38 48.26 18.56
N LEU A 18 4.61 48.40 19.67
CA LEU A 18 4.02 47.24 20.36
C LEU A 18 2.99 46.51 19.48
N LEU A 19 2.16 47.27 18.74
CA LEU A 19 1.16 46.73 17.81
C LEU A 19 1.81 46.04 16.64
N ALA A 20 2.86 46.58 16.04
CA ALA A 20 3.65 46.01 14.97
C ALA A 20 4.37 44.73 15.44
N PHE A 21 4.93 44.74 16.65
CA PHE A 21 5.57 43.58 17.27
C PHE A 21 4.56 42.45 17.54
N MET A 22 3.36 42.79 18.04
CA MET A 22 2.27 41.83 18.26
C MET A 22 1.75 41.23 16.95
N LEU A 23 1.62 42.04 15.88
CA LEU A 23 1.23 41.57 14.54
C LEU A 23 2.29 40.66 13.92
N CYS A 24 3.59 40.95 14.11
CA CYS A 24 4.68 40.06 13.71
C CYS A 24 4.66 38.74 14.48
N PHE A 25 4.38 38.74 15.79
CA PHE A 25 4.26 37.50 16.58
C PHE A 25 3.04 36.66 16.18
N ILE A 26 1.89 37.29 15.85
CA ILE A 26 0.70 36.60 15.36
C ILE A 26 0.96 36.00 13.96
N ALA A 27 1.70 36.69 13.10
CA ALA A 27 2.08 36.19 11.80
C ALA A 27 3.07 34.98 11.88
N LEU A 28 3.95 34.96 12.88
CA LEU A 28 4.88 33.85 13.16
C LEU A 28 4.23 32.69 13.91
N ALA A 29 3.13 32.93 14.63
CA ALA A 29 2.38 31.90 15.37
C ALA A 29 1.29 31.21 14.56
N LEU A 30 1.02 31.65 13.32
CA LEU A 30 0.16 30.89 12.42
C LEU A 30 0.93 29.61 12.05
N PRO A 31 0.50 28.42 12.52
CA PRO A 31 1.15 27.17 12.12
C PRO A 31 1.12 27.16 10.60
N ALA A 32 2.27 26.95 9.97
CA ALA A 32 2.35 26.72 8.52
C ALA A 32 1.36 25.59 8.22
N ARG A 33 0.18 25.95 7.72
CA ARG A 33 -0.92 24.99 7.46
C ARG A 33 -0.37 24.00 6.48
N ASN A 34 0.09 22.85 6.99
CA ASN A 34 0.60 21.76 6.15
C ASN A 34 -0.45 21.49 5.09
N LYS A 35 -0.15 21.87 3.85
CA LYS A 35 -1.13 21.80 2.78
C LYS A 35 -1.30 20.33 2.44
N GLN A 36 -2.48 19.78 2.72
CA GLN A 36 -2.89 18.42 2.35
C GLN A 36 -2.45 18.06 0.93
N VAL A 37 -1.98 16.82 0.74
CA VAL A 37 -1.69 16.26 -0.58
C VAL A 37 -2.96 16.27 -1.44
N LEU A 38 -2.82 16.52 -2.73
CA LEU A 38 -3.90 16.34 -3.69
C LEU A 38 -3.65 15.05 -4.45
N THR A 39 -4.55 14.11 -4.34
CA THR A 39 -4.52 12.85 -5.11
C THR A 39 -4.80 13.08 -6.59
N GLY A 40 -4.60 12.07 -7.42
CA GLY A 40 -4.89 12.16 -8.85
C GLY A 40 -6.31 12.63 -9.15
N ILE A 41 -7.33 12.13 -8.41
CA ILE A 41 -8.72 12.58 -8.58
C ILE A 41 -8.90 14.04 -8.20
N ASP A 42 -8.30 14.53 -7.09
CA ASP A 42 -8.37 15.95 -6.73
C ASP A 42 -7.76 16.87 -7.81
N VAL A 43 -6.69 16.40 -8.46
CA VAL A 43 -6.04 17.15 -9.55
C VAL A 43 -6.91 17.13 -10.80
N LEU A 44 -7.50 16.00 -11.12
CA LEU A 44 -8.40 15.84 -12.26
C LEU A 44 -9.63 16.74 -12.14
N GLU A 45 -10.29 16.80 -10.96
CA GLU A 45 -11.39 17.72 -10.67
C GLU A 45 -10.98 19.18 -10.91
N ARG A 46 -9.80 19.59 -10.39
CA ARG A 46 -9.27 20.96 -10.56
C ARG A 46 -8.94 21.33 -12.01
N GLN A 47 -8.75 20.35 -12.86
CA GLN A 47 -8.49 20.51 -14.28
C GLN A 47 -9.78 20.40 -15.12
N ASN A 48 -10.96 20.45 -14.47
CA ASN A 48 -12.26 20.27 -15.08
C ASN A 48 -12.30 19.02 -15.98
N PHE A 49 -11.68 17.94 -15.48
CA PHE A 49 -11.63 16.63 -16.15
C PHE A 49 -11.10 16.66 -17.59
N LYS A 50 -10.22 17.57 -17.93
CA LYS A 50 -9.73 17.81 -19.29
C LYS A 50 -9.30 16.53 -20.01
N GLN A 51 -8.65 15.59 -19.30
CA GLN A 51 -8.13 14.35 -19.88
C GLN A 51 -9.22 13.33 -20.21
N LEU A 52 -10.43 13.50 -19.66
CA LEU A 52 -11.56 12.58 -19.82
C LEU A 52 -12.69 13.14 -20.69
N GLN A 53 -12.63 14.42 -21.08
CA GLN A 53 -13.69 15.05 -21.85
C GLN A 53 -14.00 14.32 -23.16
N GLY A 54 -15.27 14.09 -23.43
CA GLY A 54 -15.79 13.43 -24.63
C GLY A 54 -15.56 11.92 -24.68
N LYS A 55 -14.97 11.30 -23.63
CA LYS A 55 -14.67 9.86 -23.60
C LYS A 55 -15.74 9.06 -22.86
N ARG A 56 -15.93 7.83 -23.30
CA ARG A 56 -16.65 6.78 -22.57
C ARG A 56 -15.66 6.06 -21.67
N ILE A 57 -15.89 6.07 -20.35
CA ILE A 57 -14.93 5.68 -19.34
C ILE A 57 -15.35 4.40 -18.65
N GLY A 58 -14.42 3.46 -18.52
CA GLY A 58 -14.48 2.39 -17.53
C GLY A 58 -13.64 2.75 -16.31
N LEU A 59 -14.16 2.59 -15.09
CA LEU A 59 -13.44 2.90 -13.86
C LEU A 59 -13.11 1.63 -13.08
N ILE A 60 -11.82 1.39 -12.86
CA ILE A 60 -11.30 0.36 -11.97
C ILE A 60 -11.09 1.00 -10.61
N THR A 61 -11.88 0.60 -9.61
CA THR A 61 -11.84 1.22 -8.29
C THR A 61 -12.35 0.29 -7.18
N ASN A 62 -12.14 0.71 -5.95
CA ASN A 62 -12.69 0.12 -4.73
C ASN A 62 -13.05 1.25 -3.74
N PRO A 63 -13.45 1.00 -2.47
CA PRO A 63 -13.81 2.05 -1.52
C PRO A 63 -12.75 3.14 -1.32
N THR A 64 -11.48 2.86 -1.60
CA THR A 64 -10.38 3.83 -1.46
C THR A 64 -10.38 4.91 -2.55
N GLY A 65 -11.13 4.70 -3.65
CA GLY A 65 -11.31 5.66 -4.73
C GLY A 65 -12.18 6.83 -4.28
N VAL A 66 -11.60 7.75 -3.51
CA VAL A 66 -12.26 8.97 -3.02
C VAL A 66 -11.36 10.18 -3.20
N ASN A 67 -11.96 11.38 -3.32
CA ASN A 67 -11.21 12.61 -3.20
C ASN A 67 -10.92 12.95 -1.71
N ARG A 68 -10.16 14.00 -1.46
CA ARG A 68 -9.81 14.45 -0.10
C ARG A 68 -11.01 14.83 0.77
N TYR A 69 -12.19 14.99 0.20
CA TYR A 69 -13.46 15.26 0.90
C TYR A 69 -14.32 14.01 1.06
N LEU A 70 -13.76 12.82 0.78
CA LEU A 70 -14.43 11.53 0.87
C LEU A 70 -15.56 11.31 -0.15
N LYS A 71 -15.69 12.16 -1.17
CA LYS A 71 -16.61 11.88 -2.28
C LYS A 71 -16.02 10.77 -3.15
N SER A 72 -16.81 9.74 -3.42
CA SER A 72 -16.41 8.60 -4.25
C SER A 72 -16.03 9.04 -5.67
N THR A 73 -14.96 8.49 -6.21
CA THR A 73 -14.56 8.69 -7.61
C THR A 73 -15.63 8.20 -8.58
N ILE A 74 -16.41 7.16 -8.20
CA ILE A 74 -17.57 6.72 -8.98
C ILE A 74 -18.56 7.88 -9.13
N ASP A 75 -18.97 8.48 -8.01
CA ASP A 75 -19.95 9.57 -8.00
C ASP A 75 -19.40 10.84 -8.68
N ILE A 76 -18.11 11.13 -8.46
CA ILE A 76 -17.46 12.29 -9.11
C ILE A 76 -17.48 12.16 -10.62
N LEU A 77 -17.10 11.00 -11.17
CA LEU A 77 -17.04 10.79 -12.61
C LEU A 77 -18.42 10.60 -13.25
N HIS A 78 -19.38 10.03 -12.51
CA HIS A 78 -20.76 9.87 -12.96
C HIS A 78 -21.46 11.22 -13.12
N ASP A 79 -21.26 12.14 -12.16
CA ASP A 79 -21.90 13.46 -12.13
C ASP A 79 -21.16 14.50 -12.98
N ALA A 80 -19.93 14.21 -13.45
CA ALA A 80 -19.09 15.20 -14.12
C ALA A 80 -19.59 15.55 -15.53
N PRO A 81 -19.75 16.85 -15.87
CA PRO A 81 -20.21 17.26 -17.17
C PRO A 81 -19.20 16.90 -18.27
N GLY A 82 -19.71 16.41 -19.41
CA GLY A 82 -18.90 16.05 -20.57
C GLY A 82 -18.14 14.72 -20.46
N ILE A 83 -18.39 13.95 -19.39
CA ILE A 83 -17.84 12.59 -19.19
C ILE A 83 -18.98 11.59 -19.27
N LYS A 84 -18.70 10.42 -19.81
CA LYS A 84 -19.63 9.30 -19.81
C LYS A 84 -18.99 8.10 -19.11
N LEU A 85 -19.23 7.97 -17.79
CA LEU A 85 -18.90 6.74 -17.05
C LEU A 85 -19.89 5.65 -17.50
N VAL A 86 -19.37 4.52 -18.01
CA VAL A 86 -20.20 3.47 -18.64
C VAL A 86 -20.09 2.11 -17.96
N ALA A 87 -19.01 1.87 -17.21
CA ALA A 87 -18.81 0.61 -16.49
C ALA A 87 -17.87 0.79 -15.29
N LEU A 88 -18.05 -0.07 -14.30
CA LEU A 88 -17.21 -0.19 -13.12
C LEU A 88 -16.50 -1.55 -13.12
N TYR A 89 -15.25 -1.59 -12.63
CA TYR A 89 -14.47 -2.81 -12.53
C TYR A 89 -13.97 -2.96 -11.10
N GLY A 90 -14.42 -4.03 -10.42
CA GLY A 90 -14.07 -4.32 -9.04
C GLY A 90 -12.87 -5.25 -8.93
N PRO A 91 -11.78 -4.86 -8.24
CA PRO A 91 -10.74 -5.79 -7.82
C PRO A 91 -11.26 -6.69 -6.69
N GLU A 92 -10.36 -7.39 -6.00
CA GLU A 92 -10.68 -8.06 -4.74
C GLU A 92 -11.42 -7.11 -3.80
N HIS A 93 -12.43 -7.61 -3.10
CA HIS A 93 -13.37 -6.86 -2.23
C HIS A 93 -14.43 -6.00 -2.95
N GLY A 94 -14.47 -5.97 -4.28
CA GLY A 94 -15.48 -5.25 -5.05
C GLY A 94 -15.35 -3.73 -5.06
N VAL A 95 -16.22 -3.04 -5.80
CA VAL A 95 -16.16 -1.57 -5.97
C VAL A 95 -16.64 -0.79 -4.75
N ARG A 96 -17.53 -1.37 -3.92
CA ARG A 96 -18.10 -0.76 -2.71
C ARG A 96 -17.54 -1.36 -1.41
N GLY A 97 -16.70 -2.44 -1.49
CA GLY A 97 -16.02 -3.04 -0.33
C GLY A 97 -16.86 -4.00 0.51
N ASP A 98 -17.98 -4.43 -0.01
CA ASP A 98 -18.95 -5.32 0.64
C ASP A 98 -18.62 -6.82 0.51
N ILE A 99 -17.52 -7.16 -0.16
CA ILE A 99 -17.15 -8.54 -0.49
C ILE A 99 -15.96 -8.99 0.36
N HIS A 100 -16.11 -10.12 1.07
CA HIS A 100 -15.05 -10.72 1.87
C HIS A 100 -13.87 -11.19 1.01
N ALA A 101 -12.66 -11.21 1.60
CA ALA A 101 -11.46 -11.73 0.96
C ALA A 101 -11.68 -13.16 0.41
N GLY A 102 -11.30 -13.38 -0.84
CA GLY A 102 -11.44 -14.68 -1.50
C GLY A 102 -12.86 -15.04 -1.97
N ALA A 103 -13.89 -14.21 -1.69
CA ALA A 103 -15.24 -14.46 -2.16
C ALA A 103 -15.38 -14.16 -3.67
N LYS A 104 -16.22 -14.92 -4.37
CA LYS A 104 -16.51 -14.71 -5.79
C LYS A 104 -17.35 -13.45 -5.97
N VAL A 105 -16.84 -12.49 -6.71
CA VAL A 105 -17.59 -11.32 -7.15
C VAL A 105 -18.35 -11.71 -8.42
N GLN A 106 -19.68 -11.60 -8.40
CA GLN A 106 -20.51 -11.76 -9.60
C GLN A 106 -20.70 -10.40 -10.30
N ASP A 107 -20.97 -10.42 -11.60
CA ASP A 107 -21.36 -9.22 -12.33
C ASP A 107 -22.67 -8.69 -11.77
N GLN A 108 -22.68 -7.42 -11.40
CA GLN A 108 -23.80 -6.75 -10.73
C GLN A 108 -24.02 -5.37 -11.37
N LYS A 109 -25.07 -4.69 -10.93
CA LYS A 109 -25.26 -3.26 -11.21
C LYS A 109 -25.04 -2.47 -9.93
N ASP A 110 -24.34 -1.36 -10.04
CA ASP A 110 -24.18 -0.42 -8.93
C ASP A 110 -25.55 0.21 -8.60
N GLU A 111 -26.03 0.03 -7.39
CA GLU A 111 -27.36 0.46 -6.99
C GLU A 111 -27.60 1.96 -7.17
N LYS A 112 -26.56 2.77 -6.96
CA LYS A 112 -26.67 4.23 -7.01
C LYS A 112 -26.65 4.77 -8.43
N THR A 113 -25.78 4.24 -9.30
CA THR A 113 -25.58 4.76 -10.66
C THR A 113 -26.27 3.91 -11.74
N GLY A 114 -26.69 2.69 -11.41
CA GLY A 114 -27.24 1.72 -12.37
C GLY A 114 -26.20 1.14 -13.34
N LEU A 115 -24.92 1.49 -13.17
CA LEU A 115 -23.83 1.04 -14.05
C LEU A 115 -23.49 -0.44 -13.85
N PRO A 116 -23.11 -1.16 -14.91
CA PRO A 116 -22.64 -2.53 -14.79
C PRO A 116 -21.33 -2.56 -14.01
N ILE A 117 -21.20 -3.53 -13.09
CA ILE A 117 -19.98 -3.85 -12.35
C ILE A 117 -19.44 -5.18 -12.88
N PHE A 118 -18.20 -5.17 -13.36
CA PHE A 118 -17.46 -6.35 -13.76
C PHE A 118 -16.43 -6.73 -12.70
N SER A 119 -16.38 -8.02 -12.33
CA SER A 119 -15.40 -8.50 -11.39
C SER A 119 -14.05 -8.79 -12.08
N LEU A 120 -12.98 -8.23 -11.50
CA LEU A 120 -11.59 -8.55 -11.86
C LEU A 120 -10.91 -9.45 -10.81
N TYR A 121 -11.71 -10.23 -10.06
CA TYR A 121 -11.22 -11.18 -9.07
C TYR A 121 -11.93 -12.53 -9.18
N GLY A 122 -11.19 -13.61 -9.04
CA GLY A 122 -11.72 -14.97 -9.17
C GLY A 122 -11.46 -15.58 -10.56
N LYS A 123 -12.51 -15.86 -11.32
CA LYS A 123 -12.39 -16.48 -12.65
C LYS A 123 -11.73 -15.54 -13.68
N THR A 124 -12.06 -14.28 -13.65
CA THR A 124 -11.57 -13.27 -14.58
C THR A 124 -10.74 -12.25 -13.79
N ARG A 125 -9.45 -12.13 -14.10
CA ARG A 125 -8.53 -11.16 -13.48
C ARG A 125 -8.10 -10.06 -14.45
N LYS A 126 -8.25 -10.28 -15.72
CA LYS A 126 -7.96 -9.37 -16.82
C LYS A 126 -9.26 -9.01 -17.52
N PRO A 127 -9.58 -7.72 -17.74
CA PRO A 127 -10.78 -7.33 -18.49
C PRO A 127 -10.83 -8.04 -19.85
N THR A 128 -11.98 -8.63 -20.18
CA THR A 128 -12.19 -9.25 -21.50
C THR A 128 -12.57 -8.20 -22.54
N LYS A 129 -12.49 -8.57 -23.82
CA LYS A 129 -12.89 -7.69 -24.93
C LYS A 129 -14.37 -7.28 -24.82
N GLU A 130 -15.23 -8.18 -24.34
CA GLU A 130 -16.66 -7.91 -24.12
C GLU A 130 -16.87 -6.89 -23.02
N MET A 131 -16.15 -7.02 -21.90
CA MET A 131 -16.20 -6.04 -20.80
C MET A 131 -15.73 -4.66 -21.22
N LEU A 132 -14.83 -4.58 -22.20
CA LEU A 132 -14.26 -3.33 -22.72
C LEU A 132 -15.04 -2.73 -23.89
N ARG A 133 -16.17 -3.34 -24.29
CA ARG A 133 -16.94 -2.87 -25.44
C ARG A 133 -17.47 -1.46 -25.21
N GLY A 134 -17.14 -0.56 -26.13
CA GLY A 134 -17.61 0.83 -26.07
C GLY A 134 -16.88 1.71 -25.07
N ILE A 135 -15.70 1.32 -24.60
CA ILE A 135 -14.84 2.10 -23.70
C ILE A 135 -13.70 2.73 -24.50
N ASP A 136 -13.50 4.04 -24.32
CA ASP A 136 -12.42 4.80 -24.94
C ASP A 136 -11.20 4.91 -24.02
N ALA A 137 -11.43 4.93 -22.69
CA ALA A 137 -10.38 4.95 -21.68
C ALA A 137 -10.75 4.13 -20.42
N LEU A 138 -9.78 3.37 -19.91
CA LEU A 138 -9.83 2.76 -18.57
C LEU A 138 -9.14 3.68 -17.57
N VAL A 139 -9.85 4.05 -16.51
CA VAL A 139 -9.32 4.85 -15.40
C VAL A 139 -9.10 3.93 -14.21
N TYR A 140 -7.93 4.01 -13.58
CA TYR A 140 -7.57 3.28 -12.37
C TYR A 140 -7.44 4.25 -11.19
N ASP A 141 -8.19 4.01 -10.11
CA ASP A 141 -8.17 4.81 -8.88
C ASP A 141 -8.32 3.94 -7.65
N ILE A 142 -7.20 3.42 -7.13
CA ILE A 142 -7.13 2.55 -5.96
C ILE A 142 -5.92 2.92 -5.10
N GLN A 143 -6.09 2.95 -3.76
CA GLN A 143 -5.01 3.11 -2.80
C GLN A 143 -4.31 1.77 -2.58
N ASP A 144 -3.08 1.64 -3.08
CA ASP A 144 -2.20 0.51 -2.80
C ASP A 144 -1.48 0.67 -1.45
N ILE A 145 -0.84 -0.40 -0.93
CA ILE A 145 -0.10 -0.37 0.33
C ILE A 145 1.43 -0.48 0.17
N GLY A 146 1.95 -0.57 -1.05
CA GLY A 146 3.39 -0.57 -1.32
C GLY A 146 4.08 -1.92 -1.20
N ALA A 147 3.33 -3.02 -1.04
CA ALA A 147 3.84 -4.39 -0.98
C ALA A 147 3.38 -5.21 -2.18
N ARG A 148 4.31 -5.91 -2.84
CA ARG A 148 4.08 -6.66 -4.09
C ARG A 148 2.93 -7.66 -4.02
N SER A 149 2.78 -8.37 -2.91
CA SER A 149 1.76 -9.39 -2.72
C SER A 149 0.36 -8.84 -2.47
N PHE A 150 0.22 -7.51 -2.30
CA PHE A 150 -1.08 -6.85 -2.22
C PHE A 150 -1.59 -6.57 -3.63
N THR A 151 -2.54 -7.37 -4.10
CA THR A 151 -2.78 -7.65 -5.52
C THR A 151 -3.41 -6.54 -6.38
N PHE A 152 -3.67 -5.36 -5.83
CA PHE A 152 -4.24 -4.26 -6.61
C PHE A 152 -3.33 -3.80 -7.75
N ILE A 153 -2.01 -3.82 -7.56
CA ILE A 153 -1.05 -3.53 -8.63
C ILE A 153 -1.07 -4.60 -9.72
N SER A 154 -1.37 -5.86 -9.37
CA SER A 154 -1.53 -6.95 -10.34
C SER A 154 -2.78 -6.74 -11.20
N THR A 155 -3.89 -6.32 -10.58
CA THR A 155 -5.11 -5.91 -11.29
C THR A 155 -4.82 -4.74 -12.23
N MET A 156 -4.07 -3.72 -11.77
CA MET A 156 -3.67 -2.57 -12.59
C MET A 156 -2.91 -3.03 -13.85
N GLY A 157 -1.88 -3.84 -13.69
CA GLY A 157 -1.07 -4.26 -14.83
C GLY A 157 -1.82 -5.17 -15.80
N LEU A 158 -2.66 -6.10 -15.32
CA LEU A 158 -3.51 -6.91 -16.18
C LEU A 158 -4.53 -6.06 -16.96
N ALA A 159 -5.03 -4.99 -16.35
CA ALA A 159 -5.90 -4.04 -17.04
C ALA A 159 -5.14 -3.18 -18.06
N MET A 160 -3.86 -2.83 -17.79
CA MET A 160 -2.97 -2.19 -18.77
C MET A 160 -2.72 -3.09 -19.99
N GLU A 161 -2.51 -4.40 -19.76
CA GLU A 161 -2.41 -5.38 -20.85
C GLU A 161 -3.69 -5.41 -21.71
N ALA A 162 -4.86 -5.50 -21.06
CA ALA A 162 -6.14 -5.50 -21.74
C ALA A 162 -6.36 -4.20 -22.55
N ALA A 163 -5.98 -3.06 -21.98
CA ALA A 163 -6.03 -1.77 -22.67
C ALA A 163 -5.13 -1.74 -23.91
N ALA A 164 -3.90 -2.23 -23.80
CA ALA A 164 -2.96 -2.32 -24.91
C ALA A 164 -3.49 -3.22 -26.05
N GLU A 165 -4.00 -4.41 -25.71
CA GLU A 165 -4.54 -5.39 -26.67
C GLU A 165 -5.79 -4.89 -27.39
N ASN A 166 -6.54 -3.95 -26.83
CA ASN A 166 -7.78 -3.41 -27.40
C ASN A 166 -7.65 -1.95 -27.86
N GLY A 167 -6.45 -1.37 -27.87
CA GLY A 167 -6.22 0.02 -28.32
C GLY A 167 -6.89 1.09 -27.45
N ILE A 168 -7.16 0.77 -26.18
CA ILE A 168 -7.82 1.65 -25.19
C ILE A 168 -6.77 2.44 -24.41
N GLU A 169 -7.02 3.71 -24.14
CA GLU A 169 -6.17 4.51 -23.26
C GLU A 169 -6.28 4.04 -21.80
N PHE A 170 -5.14 3.95 -21.08
CA PHE A 170 -5.10 3.65 -19.66
C PHE A 170 -4.70 4.90 -18.86
N ILE A 171 -5.50 5.26 -17.87
CA ILE A 171 -5.30 6.49 -17.09
C ILE A 171 -5.21 6.13 -15.61
N VAL A 172 -4.09 6.47 -14.95
CA VAL A 172 -3.90 6.26 -13.51
C VAL A 172 -4.13 7.58 -12.77
N LEU A 173 -5.07 7.59 -11.84
CA LEU A 173 -5.25 8.65 -10.86
C LEU A 173 -4.34 8.33 -9.67
N ASP A 174 -3.16 8.95 -9.62
CA ASP A 174 -2.10 8.52 -8.71
C ASP A 174 -2.39 8.85 -7.24
N ARG A 175 -1.94 7.95 -6.34
CA ARG A 175 -2.13 8.02 -4.89
C ARG A 175 -0.81 7.81 -4.14
N PRO A 176 -0.70 8.31 -2.89
CA PRO A 176 0.51 8.12 -2.07
C PRO A 176 0.83 6.64 -1.86
N ASN A 177 2.12 6.29 -1.94
CA ASN A 177 2.56 5.04 -1.34
C ASN A 177 2.64 5.23 0.18
N PRO A 178 1.91 4.47 1.02
CA PRO A 178 1.87 4.68 2.46
C PRO A 178 3.20 4.37 3.15
N LEU A 179 4.06 3.54 2.54
CA LEU A 179 5.43 3.29 3.00
C LEU A 179 6.41 4.39 2.56
N GLY A 180 5.93 5.42 1.88
CA GLY A 180 6.78 6.40 1.22
C GLY A 180 7.43 5.86 -0.05
N GLY A 181 8.33 6.66 -0.64
CA GLY A 181 9.03 6.30 -1.88
C GLY A 181 10.49 5.90 -1.69
N LEU A 182 10.96 5.71 -0.45
CA LEU A 182 12.38 5.44 -0.15
C LEU A 182 12.63 3.99 0.27
N HIS A 183 11.62 3.29 0.77
CA HIS A 183 11.72 1.89 1.18
C HIS A 183 11.67 0.97 -0.04
N VAL A 184 12.70 0.14 -0.18
CA VAL A 184 12.79 -0.93 -1.18
C VAL A 184 13.46 -2.12 -0.53
N GLU A 185 12.74 -3.24 -0.42
CA GLU A 185 13.20 -4.47 0.23
C GLU A 185 12.76 -5.71 -0.56
N GLY A 186 13.57 -6.75 -0.51
CA GLY A 186 13.27 -8.02 -1.13
C GLY A 186 13.85 -8.19 -2.54
N ASN A 187 13.92 -9.44 -2.98
CA ASN A 187 14.35 -9.81 -4.32
C ASN A 187 13.29 -9.49 -5.38
N VAL A 188 13.71 -9.30 -6.60
CA VAL A 188 12.86 -9.31 -7.79
C VAL A 188 12.30 -10.72 -8.01
N VAL A 189 11.07 -10.80 -8.54
CA VAL A 189 10.38 -12.08 -8.80
C VAL A 189 11.12 -12.88 -9.87
N GLU A 190 11.33 -14.16 -9.58
CA GLU A 190 11.89 -15.15 -10.52
C GLU A 190 10.77 -15.81 -11.34
N ASP A 191 11.12 -16.33 -12.52
CA ASP A 191 10.14 -16.79 -13.52
C ASP A 191 9.19 -17.88 -13.01
N ASP A 192 9.71 -18.81 -12.23
CA ASP A 192 8.93 -19.93 -11.67
C ASP A 192 8.02 -19.53 -10.48
N CYS A 193 8.18 -18.30 -9.98
CA CYS A 193 7.34 -17.70 -8.93
C CYS A 193 6.37 -16.63 -9.45
N MET A 194 6.40 -16.33 -10.75
CA MET A 194 5.45 -15.40 -11.37
C MET A 194 4.00 -15.87 -11.15
N SER A 195 3.19 -15.00 -10.58
CA SER A 195 1.81 -15.32 -10.17
C SER A 195 1.02 -14.04 -9.88
N PHE A 196 -0.28 -14.16 -9.61
CA PHE A 196 -1.08 -12.97 -9.29
C PHE A 196 -0.60 -12.22 -8.04
N VAL A 197 -0.04 -12.90 -7.03
CA VAL A 197 0.58 -12.28 -5.84
C VAL A 197 2.00 -11.77 -6.08
N SER A 198 2.57 -12.08 -7.23
CA SER A 198 3.90 -11.67 -7.69
C SER A 198 3.92 -11.53 -9.21
N GLN A 199 3.06 -10.62 -9.71
CA GLN A 199 2.78 -10.49 -11.14
C GLN A 199 3.93 -9.89 -11.94
N PHE A 200 4.78 -9.06 -11.31
CA PHE A 200 5.81 -8.30 -12.00
C PHE A 200 7.18 -8.48 -11.35
N ARG A 201 8.24 -8.31 -12.14
CA ARG A 201 9.64 -8.38 -11.69
C ARG A 201 10.04 -7.13 -10.90
N ILE A 202 9.47 -7.00 -9.71
CA ILE A 202 9.73 -5.91 -8.75
C ILE A 202 10.06 -6.50 -7.36
N PRO A 203 10.76 -5.77 -6.49
CA PRO A 203 11.02 -6.17 -5.10
C PRO A 203 9.72 -6.32 -4.28
N TYR A 204 9.82 -6.97 -3.13
CA TYR A 204 8.67 -7.17 -2.25
C TYR A 204 8.08 -5.83 -1.76
N ILE A 205 8.94 -4.90 -1.32
CA ILE A 205 8.60 -3.49 -1.11
C ILE A 205 9.29 -2.71 -2.24
N TYR A 206 8.53 -2.01 -3.07
CA TYR A 206 9.04 -1.48 -4.33
C TYR A 206 9.20 0.06 -4.36
N GLY A 207 8.69 0.80 -3.36
CA GLY A 207 8.94 2.23 -3.17
C GLY A 207 8.48 3.14 -4.31
N LEU A 208 7.47 2.74 -5.08
CA LEU A 208 6.86 3.54 -6.15
C LEU A 208 5.39 3.81 -5.83
N THR A 209 4.83 4.90 -6.35
CA THR A 209 3.38 5.08 -6.43
C THR A 209 2.80 4.20 -7.54
N CYS A 210 1.47 4.00 -7.56
CA CYS A 210 0.83 3.26 -8.67
C CYS A 210 1.11 3.90 -10.03
N GLY A 211 1.13 5.24 -10.11
CA GLY A 211 1.44 5.95 -11.35
C GLY A 211 2.89 5.76 -11.79
N GLU A 212 3.86 5.81 -10.86
CA GLU A 212 5.26 5.54 -11.15
C GLU A 212 5.47 4.08 -11.57
N LEU A 213 4.82 3.14 -10.87
CA LEU A 213 4.87 1.71 -11.21
C LEU A 213 4.27 1.44 -12.60
N ALA A 214 3.11 2.01 -12.90
CA ALA A 214 2.49 1.88 -14.22
C ALA A 214 3.41 2.36 -15.34
N GLN A 215 4.09 3.52 -15.16
CA GLN A 215 5.08 4.01 -16.12
C GLN A 215 6.26 3.05 -16.27
N MET A 216 6.75 2.47 -15.18
CA MET A 216 7.84 1.50 -15.21
C MET A 216 7.43 0.21 -15.92
N LEU A 217 6.27 -0.37 -15.58
CA LEU A 217 5.75 -1.57 -16.23
C LEU A 217 5.61 -1.39 -17.75
N ASN A 218 5.10 -0.24 -18.16
CA ASN A 218 4.91 0.12 -19.56
C ASN A 218 6.25 0.41 -20.27
N GLY A 219 7.12 1.20 -19.65
CA GLY A 219 8.40 1.64 -20.24
C GLY A 219 9.44 0.54 -20.35
N GLU A 220 9.54 -0.34 -19.35
CA GLU A 220 10.45 -1.48 -19.33
C GLU A 220 9.83 -2.74 -19.99
N ARG A 221 8.66 -2.63 -20.63
CA ARG A 221 7.95 -3.74 -21.29
C ARG A 221 7.73 -4.94 -20.39
N MET A 222 7.38 -4.69 -19.11
CA MET A 222 7.14 -5.75 -18.11
C MET A 222 5.75 -6.39 -18.18
N LEU A 223 4.87 -5.83 -19.01
CA LEU A 223 3.55 -6.41 -19.28
C LEU A 223 3.71 -7.67 -20.17
N LYS A 224 2.72 -8.57 -20.13
CA LYS A 224 2.76 -9.83 -20.88
C LYS A 224 3.05 -9.59 -22.36
N HIS A 225 3.93 -10.39 -22.94
CA HIS A 225 4.41 -10.25 -24.32
C HIS A 225 5.08 -8.90 -24.65
N GLY A 226 5.47 -8.10 -23.63
CA GLY A 226 6.11 -6.81 -23.82
C GLY A 226 5.23 -5.74 -24.43
N VAL A 227 3.88 -5.91 -24.36
CA VAL A 227 2.93 -4.93 -24.87
C VAL A 227 3.04 -3.60 -24.10
N GLN A 228 2.68 -2.51 -24.77
CA GLN A 228 2.65 -1.17 -24.19
C GLN A 228 1.30 -0.52 -24.47
N CYS A 229 0.66 0.04 -23.46
CA CYS A 229 -0.59 0.79 -23.63
C CYS A 229 -0.32 2.29 -23.77
N LYS A 230 -1.29 3.02 -24.32
CA LYS A 230 -1.32 4.48 -24.26
C LYS A 230 -1.62 4.87 -22.81
N LEU A 231 -0.56 5.23 -22.04
CA LEU A 231 -0.64 5.51 -20.62
C LEU A 231 -0.63 7.00 -20.32
N THR A 232 -1.57 7.45 -19.51
CA THR A 232 -1.60 8.78 -18.91
C THR A 232 -1.62 8.66 -17.38
N VAL A 233 -0.75 9.40 -16.66
CA VAL A 233 -0.75 9.48 -15.20
C VAL A 233 -1.14 10.87 -14.75
N ILE A 234 -2.24 10.95 -14.01
CA ILE A 234 -2.68 12.20 -13.34
C ILE A 234 -1.93 12.29 -12.02
N LYS A 235 -0.85 13.07 -12.03
CA LYS A 235 0.08 13.21 -10.91
C LYS A 235 -0.55 13.88 -9.71
N MET A 236 -0.23 13.39 -8.53
CA MET A 236 -0.50 14.08 -7.27
C MET A 236 0.17 15.45 -7.22
N LYS A 237 -0.34 16.34 -6.35
CA LYS A 237 0.37 17.56 -5.97
C LYS A 237 0.75 17.49 -4.49
N ARG A 238 1.94 18.01 -4.16
CA ARG A 238 2.51 18.16 -2.81
C ARG A 238 2.99 16.87 -2.14
N TRP A 239 2.79 15.69 -2.71
CA TRP A 239 3.40 14.48 -2.19
C TRP A 239 4.90 14.47 -2.49
N LYS A 240 5.67 13.99 -1.50
CA LYS A 240 7.13 13.83 -1.60
C LYS A 240 7.49 12.41 -1.18
N ARG A 241 8.51 11.84 -1.77
CA ARG A 241 8.95 10.45 -1.55
C ARG A 241 9.27 10.12 -0.09
N LYS A 242 9.70 11.10 0.70
CA LYS A 242 10.01 10.94 2.14
C LYS A 242 8.79 10.94 3.07
N MET A 243 7.61 11.23 2.55
CA MET A 243 6.37 11.30 3.34
C MET A 243 5.88 9.90 3.69
N THR A 244 5.49 9.70 4.94
CA THR A 244 4.57 8.64 5.35
C THR A 244 3.14 9.02 4.95
N TYR A 245 2.17 8.12 5.16
CA TYR A 245 0.78 8.47 4.84
C TYR A 245 0.24 9.61 5.71
N ASP A 246 0.59 9.64 7.00
CA ASP A 246 0.16 10.69 7.95
C ASP A 246 0.65 12.09 7.53
N ASP A 247 1.84 12.18 6.94
CA ASP A 247 2.36 13.44 6.41
C ASP A 247 1.52 14.01 5.25
N THR A 248 0.67 13.20 4.64
CA THR A 248 -0.22 13.61 3.54
C THR A 248 -1.44 14.38 4.01
N HIS A 249 -1.82 14.21 5.27
CA HIS A 249 -3.07 14.69 5.88
C HIS A 249 -4.34 14.22 5.14
N LEU A 250 -4.24 13.12 4.40
CA LEU A 250 -5.39 12.48 3.77
C LEU A 250 -6.09 11.53 4.76
N PRO A 251 -7.42 11.42 4.72
CA PRO A 251 -8.11 10.39 5.48
C PRO A 251 -7.75 9.01 4.92
N TRP A 252 -7.54 8.04 5.81
CA TRP A 252 -7.38 6.65 5.41
C TRP A 252 -8.74 6.00 5.19
N ILE A 253 -8.88 5.31 4.07
CA ILE A 253 -10.00 4.41 3.81
C ILE A 253 -9.44 2.99 3.80
N ALA A 254 -10.07 2.09 4.54
CA ALA A 254 -9.63 0.70 4.58
C ALA A 254 -9.53 0.11 3.16
N SER A 255 -8.31 -0.25 2.76
CA SER A 255 -8.05 -0.82 1.43
C SER A 255 -8.46 -2.28 1.32
N SER A 256 -8.54 -2.96 2.46
CA SER A 256 -9.16 -4.27 2.64
C SER A 256 -9.66 -4.39 4.09
N PRO A 257 -10.48 -5.39 4.43
CA PRO A 257 -10.96 -5.60 5.81
C PRO A 257 -9.82 -5.70 6.85
N HIS A 258 -8.64 -6.17 6.44
CA HIS A 258 -7.50 -6.36 7.32
C HIS A 258 -6.46 -5.22 7.24
N ILE A 259 -6.71 -4.16 6.47
CA ILE A 259 -5.90 -2.93 6.43
C ILE A 259 -6.76 -1.74 6.86
N PRO A 260 -7.26 -1.74 8.12
CA PRO A 260 -8.22 -0.73 8.58
C PRO A 260 -7.60 0.66 8.81
N GLN A 261 -6.29 0.74 8.99
CA GLN A 261 -5.55 1.97 9.30
C GLN A 261 -4.31 2.10 8.42
N ALA A 262 -3.86 3.31 8.16
CA ALA A 262 -2.66 3.59 7.37
C ALA A 262 -1.42 2.89 7.93
N ILE A 263 -1.28 2.85 9.25
CA ILE A 263 -0.16 2.18 9.92
C ILE A 263 -0.13 0.68 9.64
N THR A 264 -1.29 0.05 9.36
CA THR A 264 -1.34 -1.38 9.05
C THR A 264 -0.58 -1.71 7.76
N ALA A 265 -0.46 -0.76 6.82
CA ALA A 265 0.36 -0.93 5.62
C ALA A 265 1.85 -1.15 5.96
N TRP A 266 2.35 -0.56 7.05
CA TRP A 266 3.72 -0.79 7.55
C TRP A 266 3.91 -2.16 8.17
N TYR A 267 2.86 -2.69 8.81
CA TYR A 267 2.93 -4.01 9.45
C TYR A 267 2.71 -5.16 8.47
N TYR A 268 1.97 -4.96 7.39
CA TYR A 268 1.74 -6.01 6.39
C TYR A 268 3.04 -6.71 5.92
N PRO A 269 4.11 -5.99 5.52
CA PRO A 269 5.36 -6.64 5.11
C PRO A 269 6.17 -7.25 6.25
N THR A 270 5.80 -7.01 7.52
CA THR A 270 6.52 -7.62 8.68
C THR A 270 6.04 -9.01 9.04
N THR A 271 4.85 -9.41 8.58
CA THR A 271 4.21 -10.67 9.00
C THR A 271 3.54 -11.42 7.83
N GLY A 272 3.23 -10.72 6.73
CA GLY A 272 2.37 -11.26 5.67
C GLY A 272 2.92 -12.51 4.99
N ILE A 273 4.23 -12.64 4.80
CA ILE A 273 4.85 -13.84 4.19
C ILE A 273 4.67 -15.06 5.11
N VAL A 274 4.91 -14.90 6.41
CA VAL A 274 4.71 -15.98 7.40
C VAL A 274 3.24 -16.34 7.52
N GLY A 275 2.35 -15.35 7.39
CA GLY A 275 0.91 -15.54 7.40
C GLY A 275 0.40 -16.50 6.33
N GLU A 276 1.12 -16.64 5.20
CA GLU A 276 0.77 -17.56 4.13
C GLU A 276 0.78 -19.03 4.56
N PHE A 277 1.50 -19.37 5.60
CA PHE A 277 1.49 -20.73 6.15
C PHE A 277 0.19 -21.07 6.89
N GLY A 278 -0.51 -20.08 7.45
CA GLY A 278 -1.68 -20.31 8.29
C GLY A 278 -1.39 -21.16 9.52
N TYR A 279 -0.14 -21.17 9.99
CA TYR A 279 0.33 -22.01 11.10
C TYR A 279 0.25 -21.31 12.45
N LEU A 280 0.40 -19.99 12.45
CA LEU A 280 0.31 -19.15 13.63
C LEU A 280 -0.46 -17.86 13.32
N SER A 281 -0.95 -17.19 14.35
CA SER A 281 -1.67 -15.93 14.21
C SER A 281 -0.70 -14.78 13.92
N ILE A 282 -1.03 -13.98 12.89
CA ILE A 282 -0.38 -12.70 12.58
C ILE A 282 -1.27 -11.51 12.93
N GLY A 283 -2.24 -11.71 13.85
CA GLY A 283 -3.19 -10.69 14.28
C GLY A 283 -4.44 -10.55 13.39
N VAL A 284 -4.49 -11.22 12.24
CA VAL A 284 -5.73 -11.35 11.45
C VAL A 284 -6.73 -12.17 12.27
N GLY A 285 -7.94 -11.63 12.43
CA GLY A 285 -8.95 -12.19 13.34
C GLY A 285 -8.94 -11.59 14.74
N TYR A 286 -8.05 -10.64 14.98
CA TYR A 286 -7.97 -9.81 16.18
C TYR A 286 -7.92 -8.33 15.83
N THR A 287 -7.89 -7.44 16.81
CA THR A 287 -7.89 -5.97 16.59
C THR A 287 -6.57 -5.40 16.07
N LEU A 288 -5.53 -6.23 15.92
CA LEU A 288 -4.17 -5.85 15.54
C LEU A 288 -3.69 -6.63 14.28
N PRO A 289 -4.37 -6.54 13.14
CA PRO A 289 -3.99 -7.29 11.94
C PRO A 289 -2.57 -6.93 11.50
N PHE A 290 -1.75 -7.97 11.24
CA PHE A 290 -0.35 -7.91 10.84
C PHE A 290 0.63 -7.37 11.90
N GLN A 291 0.17 -7.01 13.10
CA GLN A 291 0.98 -6.34 14.12
C GLN A 291 1.60 -7.27 15.16
N LEU A 292 1.44 -8.58 15.00
CA LEU A 292 1.89 -9.54 16.00
C LEU A 292 2.18 -10.91 15.39
N PHE A 293 2.88 -11.75 16.18
CA PHE A 293 2.96 -13.19 15.98
C PHE A 293 2.53 -13.88 17.28
N ALA A 294 1.64 -14.84 17.19
CA ALA A 294 1.15 -15.56 18.38
C ALA A 294 0.72 -17.00 18.07
N ALA A 295 0.90 -17.87 19.05
CA ALA A 295 0.43 -19.25 19.04
C ALA A 295 0.18 -19.74 20.48
N PRO A 296 -0.56 -20.86 20.70
CA PRO A 296 -0.83 -21.37 22.04
C PRO A 296 0.42 -21.83 22.81
N TRP A 297 1.42 -22.31 22.07
CA TRP A 297 2.67 -22.87 22.62
C TRP A 297 3.78 -21.85 22.82
N ILE A 298 3.63 -20.61 22.39
CA ILE A 298 4.61 -19.53 22.58
C ILE A 298 4.56 -19.03 24.03
N LYS A 299 5.73 -18.77 24.63
CA LYS A 299 5.90 -18.01 25.86
C LYS A 299 6.25 -16.57 25.53
N ALA A 300 5.32 -15.66 25.77
CA ALA A 300 5.40 -14.28 25.28
C ALA A 300 6.67 -13.54 25.74
N GLU A 301 7.01 -13.64 27.03
CA GLU A 301 8.19 -12.97 27.62
C GLU A 301 9.51 -13.51 27.04
N GLU A 302 9.61 -14.82 26.86
CA GLU A 302 10.81 -15.48 26.34
C GLU A 302 11.03 -15.05 24.87
N LEU A 303 9.98 -15.10 24.05
CA LEU A 303 10.07 -14.69 22.64
C LEU A 303 10.36 -13.19 22.49
N ALA A 304 9.72 -12.33 23.29
CA ALA A 304 9.98 -10.89 23.25
C ALA A 304 11.42 -10.56 23.63
N LYS A 305 11.98 -11.22 24.64
CA LYS A 305 13.39 -11.08 25.01
C LYS A 305 14.32 -11.52 23.88
N ALA A 306 14.04 -12.65 23.23
CA ALA A 306 14.82 -13.17 22.12
C ALA A 306 14.78 -12.23 20.90
N MET A 307 13.59 -11.79 20.50
CA MET A 307 13.43 -10.86 19.36
C MET A 307 14.14 -9.52 19.62
N ASN A 308 14.03 -8.96 20.83
CA ASN A 308 14.70 -7.70 21.18
C ASN A 308 16.23 -7.85 21.26
N ALA A 309 16.76 -9.04 21.53
CA ALA A 309 18.20 -9.29 21.54
C ALA A 309 18.87 -9.09 20.18
N HIS A 310 18.12 -9.23 19.07
CA HIS A 310 18.62 -8.93 17.71
C HIS A 310 18.86 -7.44 17.46
N ARG A 311 18.31 -6.55 18.28
CA ARG A 311 18.46 -5.09 18.15
C ARG A 311 18.14 -4.58 16.73
N LEU A 312 17.08 -5.10 16.14
CA LEU A 312 16.66 -4.67 14.80
C LEU A 312 16.35 -3.17 14.81
N PRO A 313 16.90 -2.38 13.86
CA PRO A 313 16.74 -0.93 13.88
C PRO A 313 15.27 -0.51 13.76
N GLY A 314 14.83 0.44 14.60
CA GLY A 314 13.52 1.08 14.48
C GLY A 314 12.33 0.19 14.81
N VAL A 315 12.53 -0.91 15.54
CA VAL A 315 11.46 -1.80 15.99
C VAL A 315 11.74 -2.33 17.40
N THR A 316 10.68 -2.55 18.16
CA THR A 316 10.71 -3.16 19.51
C THR A 316 9.56 -4.17 19.60
N PHE A 317 9.78 -5.24 20.33
CA PHE A 317 8.82 -6.32 20.52
C PHE A 317 8.32 -6.35 21.96
N ARG A 318 7.00 -6.31 22.14
CA ARG A 318 6.33 -6.38 23.43
C ARG A 318 5.63 -7.72 23.59
N PRO A 319 5.70 -8.39 24.78
CA PRO A 319 4.86 -9.55 25.05
C PRO A 319 3.38 -9.23 24.90
N ILE A 320 2.61 -10.16 24.33
CA ILE A 320 1.15 -10.01 24.17
C ILE A 320 0.42 -11.32 24.45
N HIS A 321 -0.77 -11.21 25.05
CA HIS A 321 -1.73 -12.29 25.24
C HIS A 321 -3.03 -11.88 24.54
N LEU A 322 -3.66 -12.80 23.81
CA LEU A 322 -4.88 -12.50 23.04
C LEU A 322 -5.72 -13.77 22.79
N SER A 323 -6.99 -13.56 22.44
CA SER A 323 -7.87 -14.60 21.91
C SER A 323 -8.52 -14.08 20.62
N PRO A 324 -8.18 -14.64 19.45
CA PRO A 324 -8.76 -14.21 18.18
C PRO A 324 -10.25 -14.50 18.07
N PHE A 325 -10.99 -13.61 17.40
CA PHE A 325 -12.43 -13.75 17.16
C PHE A 325 -12.72 -14.69 15.97
N TYR A 326 -11.78 -14.74 14.99
CA TYR A 326 -11.82 -15.61 13.81
C TYR A 326 -10.39 -15.87 13.31
N SER A 327 -10.23 -16.65 12.23
CA SER A 327 -8.95 -17.03 11.63
C SER A 327 -8.12 -17.94 12.54
N VAL A 328 -6.80 -17.92 12.40
CA VAL A 328 -5.88 -18.82 13.13
C VAL A 328 -5.93 -18.54 14.63
N GLY A 329 -6.15 -19.58 15.42
CA GLY A 329 -6.25 -19.51 16.89
C GLY A 329 -7.62 -19.06 17.41
N LYS A 330 -8.67 -19.07 16.56
CA LYS A 330 -10.04 -18.74 17.01
C LYS A 330 -10.46 -19.58 18.21
N GLY A 331 -10.84 -18.89 19.30
CA GLY A 331 -11.31 -19.54 20.53
C GLY A 331 -10.21 -20.07 21.44
N GLU A 332 -8.94 -19.91 21.07
CA GLU A 332 -7.78 -20.28 21.86
C GLU A 332 -7.18 -19.07 22.58
N GLN A 333 -6.49 -19.34 23.69
CA GLN A 333 -5.64 -18.36 24.38
C GLN A 333 -4.25 -18.40 23.74
N LEU A 334 -3.85 -17.33 23.08
CA LEU A 334 -2.56 -17.22 22.41
C LEU A 334 -1.62 -16.32 23.19
N GLN A 335 -0.34 -16.62 23.11
CA GLN A 335 0.74 -15.77 23.56
C GLN A 335 1.69 -15.47 22.40
N GLY A 336 2.39 -14.35 22.48
CA GLY A 336 3.32 -13.99 21.42
C GLY A 336 3.95 -12.63 21.61
N VAL A 337 4.33 -12.01 20.49
CA VAL A 337 4.94 -10.68 20.47
C VAL A 337 4.15 -9.73 19.61
N GLN A 338 3.91 -8.53 20.14
CA GLN A 338 3.43 -7.38 19.37
C GLN A 338 4.62 -6.61 18.83
N ILE A 339 4.56 -6.25 17.56
CA ILE A 339 5.57 -5.47 16.85
C ILE A 339 5.27 -3.98 17.06
N HIS A 340 6.24 -3.20 17.51
CA HIS A 340 6.15 -1.74 17.60
C HIS A 340 7.21 -1.11 16.71
N ILE A 341 6.80 -0.49 15.61
CA ILE A 341 7.70 0.31 14.77
C ILE A 341 7.94 1.64 15.47
N THR A 342 9.16 1.85 15.93
CA THR A 342 9.58 3.03 16.71
C THR A 342 10.25 4.09 15.84
N ASN A 343 10.74 3.72 14.65
CA ASN A 343 11.34 4.65 13.71
C ASN A 343 11.17 4.18 12.25
N HIS A 344 10.25 4.81 11.54
CA HIS A 344 9.95 4.53 10.13
C HIS A 344 11.11 4.77 9.16
N LYS A 345 12.12 5.58 9.54
CA LYS A 345 13.27 5.88 8.67
C LYS A 345 14.34 4.80 8.69
N THR A 346 14.45 4.08 9.80
CA THR A 346 15.53 3.10 10.01
C THR A 346 15.07 1.66 9.98
N VAL A 347 13.78 1.41 10.20
CA VAL A 347 13.23 0.05 10.21
C VAL A 347 13.39 -0.61 8.85
N GLN A 348 13.82 -1.88 8.87
CA GLN A 348 13.68 -2.82 7.78
C GLN A 348 12.54 -3.76 8.13
N LEU A 349 11.53 -3.80 7.27
CA LEU A 349 10.25 -4.44 7.58
C LEU A 349 10.31 -5.95 7.36
N THR A 350 10.82 -6.36 6.21
CA THR A 350 10.79 -7.77 5.80
C THR A 350 11.68 -8.71 6.62
N PRO A 351 12.86 -8.30 7.16
CA PRO A 351 13.66 -9.16 8.04
C PRO A 351 12.93 -9.61 9.31
N ILE A 352 11.98 -8.83 9.83
CA ILE A 352 11.29 -9.10 11.09
C ILE A 352 10.68 -10.51 11.11
N GLN A 353 9.99 -10.90 10.05
CA GLN A 353 9.33 -12.20 9.97
C GLN A 353 10.31 -13.38 9.80
N PHE A 354 11.44 -13.17 9.14
CA PHE A 354 12.47 -14.21 9.02
C PHE A 354 13.24 -14.41 10.33
N VAL A 355 13.56 -13.31 11.03
CA VAL A 355 14.13 -13.37 12.39
C VAL A 355 13.16 -14.01 13.37
N PHE A 356 11.85 -13.72 13.25
CA PHE A 356 10.83 -14.40 14.04
C PHE A 356 10.84 -15.91 13.78
N MET A 357 10.84 -16.38 12.54
CA MET A 357 10.91 -17.80 12.21
C MET A 357 12.20 -18.46 12.73
N GLN A 358 13.33 -17.74 12.69
CA GLN A 358 14.60 -18.17 13.29
C GLN A 358 14.47 -18.40 14.79
N GLU A 359 13.88 -17.45 15.52
CA GLU A 359 13.72 -17.55 16.96
C GLU A 359 12.72 -18.64 17.37
N ILE A 360 11.67 -18.85 16.57
CA ILE A 360 10.74 -19.97 16.76
C ILE A 360 11.49 -21.31 16.61
N ALA A 361 12.25 -21.49 15.55
CA ALA A 361 13.02 -22.74 15.36
C ALA A 361 14.06 -22.98 16.48
N ARG A 362 14.61 -21.91 17.07
CA ARG A 362 15.57 -22.00 18.17
C ARG A 362 14.93 -22.28 19.51
N LEU A 363 13.83 -21.60 19.85
CA LEU A 363 13.17 -21.69 21.17
C LEU A 363 12.18 -22.85 21.26
N TYR A 364 11.54 -23.16 20.14
CA TYR A 364 10.47 -24.16 20.04
C TYR A 364 10.73 -25.05 18.82
N PRO A 365 11.81 -25.87 18.83
CA PRO A 365 12.17 -26.71 17.66
C PRO A 365 11.04 -27.63 17.21
N GLU A 366 10.21 -28.10 18.16
CA GLU A 366 9.00 -28.90 17.89
C GLU A 366 7.87 -28.12 17.19
N HIS A 367 8.07 -26.81 16.98
CA HIS A 367 7.15 -25.90 16.30
C HIS A 367 7.84 -25.07 15.21
N SER A 368 9.02 -25.50 14.73
CA SER A 368 9.70 -24.85 13.60
C SER A 368 8.74 -24.63 12.44
N VAL A 369 8.55 -23.37 12.03
CA VAL A 369 7.51 -23.01 11.05
C VAL A 369 7.70 -23.75 9.73
N MET A 370 8.94 -23.90 9.26
CA MET A 370 9.26 -24.58 8.00
C MET A 370 9.07 -26.10 8.04
N GLU A 371 9.14 -26.70 9.22
CA GLU A 371 9.03 -28.16 9.40
C GLU A 371 7.59 -28.59 9.69
N HIS A 372 6.84 -27.74 10.40
CA HIS A 372 5.51 -28.08 10.91
C HIS A 372 4.35 -27.40 10.17
N ALA A 373 4.62 -26.36 9.36
CA ALA A 373 3.61 -25.78 8.52
C ALA A 373 3.17 -26.74 7.41
N ASN A 374 1.92 -26.62 6.97
CA ASN A 374 1.40 -27.41 5.87
C ASN A 374 2.22 -27.19 4.59
N GLN A 375 2.92 -28.24 4.13
CA GLN A 375 3.76 -28.19 2.92
C GLN A 375 3.00 -27.81 1.65
N ALA A 376 1.69 -28.03 1.58
CA ALA A 376 0.87 -27.56 0.46
C ALA A 376 0.89 -26.02 0.33
N ARG A 377 1.23 -25.31 1.40
CA ARG A 377 1.37 -23.84 1.43
C ARG A 377 2.74 -23.34 0.95
N PHE A 378 3.74 -24.20 0.80
CA PHE A 378 5.08 -23.82 0.34
C PHE A 378 5.06 -23.15 -1.03
N SER A 379 4.22 -23.64 -1.96
CA SER A 379 4.07 -23.00 -3.27
C SER A 379 3.59 -21.55 -3.16
N MET A 380 2.68 -21.24 -2.22
CA MET A 380 2.22 -19.87 -2.00
C MET A 380 3.31 -19.02 -1.35
N PHE A 381 4.00 -19.55 -0.34
CA PHE A 381 5.15 -18.89 0.28
C PHE A 381 6.22 -18.52 -0.76
N ASP A 382 6.61 -19.48 -1.63
CA ASP A 382 7.60 -19.25 -2.69
C ASP A 382 7.15 -18.16 -3.65
N LYS A 383 5.88 -18.17 -4.06
CA LYS A 383 5.28 -17.14 -4.93
C LYS A 383 5.29 -15.76 -4.27
N VAL A 384 4.92 -15.67 -2.99
CA VAL A 384 4.92 -14.39 -2.27
C VAL A 384 6.34 -13.90 -2.06
N CYS A 385 7.30 -14.76 -1.72
CA CYS A 385 8.72 -14.42 -1.68
C CYS A 385 9.28 -14.03 -3.05
N GLY A 386 8.68 -14.54 -4.13
CA GLY A 386 9.14 -14.33 -5.50
C GLY A 386 10.36 -15.18 -5.87
N SER A 387 10.74 -16.16 -5.03
CA SER A 387 11.84 -17.09 -5.27
C SER A 387 11.73 -18.30 -4.34
N LYS A 388 11.89 -19.51 -4.89
CA LYS A 388 12.03 -20.74 -4.11
C LYS A 388 13.32 -20.78 -3.30
N GLN A 389 14.35 -20.09 -3.78
CA GLN A 389 15.65 -20.05 -3.13
C GLN A 389 15.60 -19.48 -1.70
N ILE A 390 14.61 -18.63 -1.41
CA ILE A 390 14.43 -18.10 -0.05
C ILE A 390 14.09 -19.22 0.92
N ARG A 391 13.08 -20.05 0.59
CA ARG A 391 12.70 -21.21 1.41
C ARG A 391 13.82 -22.24 1.50
N GLU A 392 14.39 -22.65 0.36
CA GLU A 392 15.43 -23.68 0.27
C GLU A 392 16.69 -23.33 1.07
N ARG A 393 17.09 -22.07 1.07
CA ARG A 393 18.23 -21.58 1.87
C ARG A 393 17.88 -21.47 3.34
N PHE A 394 16.70 -20.92 3.67
CA PHE A 394 16.26 -20.74 5.05
C PHE A 394 16.15 -22.10 5.78
N MET A 395 15.56 -23.10 5.13
CA MET A 395 15.39 -24.47 5.69
C MET A 395 16.68 -25.17 6.08
N LYS A 396 17.85 -24.73 5.59
CA LYS A 396 19.13 -25.38 5.92
C LYS A 396 19.52 -25.21 7.38
N ARG A 397 19.30 -24.02 7.94
CA ARG A 397 19.71 -23.68 9.31
C ARG A 397 18.72 -22.77 10.04
N ASN A 398 17.59 -22.41 9.42
CA ASN A 398 16.60 -21.47 9.94
C ASN A 398 17.22 -20.12 10.35
N ARG A 399 18.12 -19.53 9.50
CA ARG A 399 18.82 -18.28 9.82
C ARG A 399 18.59 -17.21 8.79
N TRP A 400 18.29 -16.00 9.26
CA TRP A 400 18.13 -14.82 8.42
C TRP A 400 19.39 -14.52 7.59
N GLU A 401 20.57 -14.68 8.17
CA GLU A 401 21.86 -14.41 7.53
C GLU A 401 22.07 -15.26 6.27
N ASP A 402 21.49 -16.44 6.18
CA ASP A 402 21.61 -17.35 5.03
C ASP A 402 20.81 -16.87 3.82
N ILE A 403 19.77 -16.07 4.04
CA ILE A 403 18.90 -15.55 2.99
C ILE A 403 19.07 -14.06 2.75
N ALA A 404 19.56 -13.29 3.71
CA ALA A 404 19.65 -11.84 3.63
C ALA A 404 20.39 -11.32 2.36
N PRO A 405 21.55 -11.89 1.96
CA PRO A 405 22.21 -11.48 0.73
C PRO A 405 21.37 -11.75 -0.52
N TYR A 406 20.70 -12.90 -0.56
CA TYR A 406 19.84 -13.27 -1.68
C TYR A 406 18.55 -12.47 -1.72
N TRP A 407 17.91 -12.25 -0.56
CA TRP A 407 16.72 -11.41 -0.42
C TRP A 407 16.96 -9.99 -0.93
N ASN A 408 18.14 -9.44 -0.69
CA ASN A 408 18.48 -8.06 -1.06
C ASN A 408 19.27 -7.92 -2.38
N LYS A 409 19.52 -9.02 -3.12
CA LYS A 409 20.40 -9.04 -4.31
C LYS A 409 20.06 -8.00 -5.36
N ASP A 410 18.77 -7.72 -5.53
CA ASP A 410 18.26 -6.88 -6.62
C ASP A 410 17.95 -5.43 -6.19
N VAL A 411 17.97 -5.12 -4.88
CA VAL A 411 17.54 -3.83 -4.32
C VAL A 411 18.30 -2.65 -4.93
N LYS A 412 19.64 -2.76 -5.05
CA LYS A 412 20.48 -1.67 -5.60
C LYS A 412 20.14 -1.40 -7.06
N THR A 413 20.08 -2.45 -7.87
CA THR A 413 19.77 -2.37 -9.30
C THR A 413 18.38 -1.83 -9.53
N PHE A 414 17.40 -2.33 -8.78
CA PHE A 414 16.02 -1.84 -8.87
C PHE A 414 15.90 -0.35 -8.49
N LYS A 415 16.57 0.08 -7.42
CA LYS A 415 16.61 1.51 -7.04
C LYS A 415 17.22 2.39 -8.16
N GLN A 416 18.19 1.91 -8.89
CA GLN A 416 18.76 2.64 -10.04
C GLN A 416 17.77 2.70 -11.21
N LEU A 417 17.17 1.57 -11.56
CA LEU A 417 16.22 1.47 -12.66
C LEU A 417 14.97 2.32 -12.41
N SER A 418 14.38 2.21 -11.21
CA SER A 418 13.13 2.89 -10.85
C SER A 418 13.23 4.42 -10.85
N LYS A 419 14.42 4.99 -10.66
CA LYS A 419 14.64 6.46 -10.70
C LYS A 419 14.20 7.11 -12.00
N LYS A 420 14.25 6.40 -13.12
CA LYS A 420 13.77 6.91 -14.43
C LYS A 420 12.29 7.28 -14.41
N TYR A 421 11.51 6.64 -13.52
CA TYR A 421 10.05 6.71 -13.44
C TYR A 421 9.56 7.58 -12.29
N TYR A 422 10.46 8.22 -11.54
CA TYR A 422 10.06 9.07 -10.42
C TYR A 422 9.33 10.32 -10.92
N LEU A 423 8.09 10.46 -10.50
CA LEU A 423 7.23 11.61 -10.74
C LEU A 423 7.36 12.67 -9.64
N TYR A 424 7.89 12.28 -8.51
CA TYR A 424 7.97 13.07 -7.27
C TYR A 424 9.38 13.06 -6.71
N ARG A 425 9.74 14.15 -6.00
CA ARG A 425 11.04 14.35 -5.35
C ARG A 425 10.97 14.28 -3.83
#